data_b57148e4f68751def6d53f813f43c194
#
_entry.id   b57148e4f68751def6d53f813f43c194
#
_cell.length_a   1.000
_cell.length_b   1.000
_cell.length_c   1.000
_cell.angle_alpha   90.00
_cell.angle_beta   90.00
_cell.angle_gamma   90.00
#
_symmetry.space_group_name_H-M   'P 1'
#
loop_
_entity.id
_entity.type
_entity.pdbx_description
1 polymer ?
#
loop_
_entity_poly.entity_id
_entity_poly.type
_entity_poly.pdbx_seq_one_letter_code
_entity_poly.pdbx_strand_id
1 'polypeptide(L)'
;MEKQFCLKLNGKCRPESVVQGDKYRFTVLTSQMLRMEYSETGEFEDRPTQIVWNRDFETPKFTVRDQENCLEIDTEYFHLVYDKKEFSPNHLYIDVKYAFTNYGGRWYYGRTDYGDPAREHNLKGTARTLDRCDGEWYVGSGPLERMRTTGGKTNREDGDVDLGMGLCDTSGRTFFDDSESLIMEEDGWVMPRKKGCVDVYFLGYGRDYFHAIHDFYRLSGAVPMLPKYVLGNWWSRYWKYTEETYRELLERFEREHVPF
;
A
#
# COMPACT_ATOMS: atom_id res chain seq x y z
N MET A 1 0.27 8.91 27.38
CA MET A 1 1.49 8.54 26.61
C MET A 1 2.38 9.78 26.50
N GLU A 2 3.70 9.63 26.58
CA GLU A 2 4.59 10.77 26.39
C GLU A 2 4.51 11.25 24.93
N LYS A 3 4.53 12.57 24.71
CA LYS A 3 4.34 13.19 23.39
C LYS A 3 5.30 12.68 22.30
N GLN A 4 6.47 12.18 22.69
CA GLN A 4 7.47 11.62 21.77
C GLN A 4 7.02 10.30 21.11
N PHE A 5 6.04 9.61 21.70
CA PHE A 5 5.49 8.35 21.18
C PHE A 5 4.15 8.54 20.45
N CYS A 6 3.63 9.77 20.40
CA CYS A 6 2.43 10.05 19.63
C CYS A 6 2.73 10.08 18.13
N LEU A 7 1.88 9.43 17.35
CA LEU A 7 1.97 9.43 15.90
C LEU A 7 1.63 10.81 15.34
N LYS A 8 2.32 11.23 14.30
CA LYS A 8 1.99 12.46 13.56
C LYS A 8 1.02 12.09 12.45
N LEU A 9 -0.25 12.25 12.73
CA LEU A 9 -1.33 11.89 11.82
C LEU A 9 -2.00 13.15 11.25
N ASN A 10 -2.23 13.17 9.94
CA ASN A 10 -3.00 14.22 9.27
C ASN A 10 -3.90 13.61 8.18
N GLY A 11 -5.07 13.13 8.58
CA GLY A 11 -6.01 12.44 7.69
C GLY A 11 -6.80 13.37 6.77
N LYS A 12 -6.75 14.69 6.97
CA LYS A 12 -7.53 15.65 6.18
C LYS A 12 -6.79 16.06 4.91
N CYS A 13 -7.52 16.08 3.81
CA CYS A 13 -7.05 16.62 2.54
C CYS A 13 -7.26 18.14 2.48
N ARG A 14 -6.56 18.81 1.59
CA ARG A 14 -6.82 20.21 1.26
C ARG A 14 -8.13 20.32 0.50
N PRO A 15 -9.04 21.25 0.88
CA PRO A 15 -10.34 21.37 0.23
C PRO A 15 -10.28 21.59 -1.29
N GLU A 16 -9.28 22.30 -1.76
CA GLU A 16 -9.07 22.59 -3.18
C GLU A 16 -8.64 21.36 -4.01
N SER A 17 -8.23 20.26 -3.35
CA SER A 17 -7.94 18.99 -4.00
C SER A 17 -9.16 18.06 -4.12
N VAL A 18 -10.31 18.45 -3.53
CA VAL A 18 -11.47 17.59 -3.38
C VAL A 18 -12.53 17.94 -4.42
N VAL A 19 -13.04 16.91 -5.10
CA VAL A 19 -14.20 16.95 -5.99
C VAL A 19 -15.26 16.01 -5.43
N GLN A 20 -16.36 16.54 -4.93
CA GLN A 20 -17.36 15.77 -4.18
C GLN A 20 -18.77 15.99 -4.71
N GLY A 21 -19.53 14.91 -4.84
CA GLY A 21 -20.98 14.90 -4.99
C GLY A 21 -21.67 14.23 -3.81
N ASP A 22 -22.93 13.86 -3.99
CA ASP A 22 -23.75 13.34 -2.89
C ASP A 22 -23.22 12.00 -2.35
N LYS A 23 -22.77 11.10 -3.23
CA LYS A 23 -22.36 9.73 -2.89
C LYS A 23 -20.91 9.40 -3.24
N TYR A 24 -20.18 10.32 -3.84
CA TYR A 24 -18.80 10.12 -4.26
C TYR A 24 -17.91 11.26 -3.84
N ARG A 25 -16.65 10.95 -3.63
CA ARG A 25 -15.59 11.93 -3.39
C ARG A 25 -14.31 11.48 -4.08
N PHE A 26 -13.72 12.37 -4.85
CA PHE A 26 -12.41 12.21 -5.44
C PHE A 26 -11.46 13.24 -4.82
N THR A 27 -10.26 12.80 -4.43
CA THR A 27 -9.24 13.70 -3.91
C THR A 27 -7.97 13.55 -4.74
N VAL A 28 -7.59 14.60 -5.46
CA VAL A 28 -6.37 14.63 -6.28
C VAL A 28 -5.20 14.93 -5.34
N LEU A 29 -4.51 13.90 -4.87
CA LEU A 29 -3.41 14.02 -3.92
C LEU A 29 -2.13 14.51 -4.59
N THR A 30 -1.81 13.93 -5.75
CA THR A 30 -0.75 14.42 -6.66
C THR A 30 -1.25 14.36 -8.10
N SER A 31 -0.48 14.85 -9.06
CA SER A 31 -0.85 14.70 -10.47
C SER A 31 -0.90 13.23 -10.95
N GLN A 32 -0.43 12.29 -10.11
CA GLN A 32 -0.31 10.86 -10.40
C GLN A 32 -1.02 9.97 -9.38
N MET A 33 -1.49 10.52 -8.25
CA MET A 33 -2.18 9.78 -7.19
C MET A 33 -3.55 10.39 -6.88
N LEU A 34 -4.57 9.53 -6.89
CA LEU A 34 -5.96 9.90 -6.68
C LEU A 34 -6.59 8.99 -5.63
N ARG A 35 -7.26 9.57 -4.64
CA ARG A 35 -8.17 8.86 -3.74
C ARG A 35 -9.59 8.88 -4.32
N MET A 36 -10.27 7.75 -4.28
CA MET A 36 -11.62 7.56 -4.79
C MET A 36 -12.48 6.95 -3.70
N GLU A 37 -13.56 7.62 -3.35
CA GLU A 37 -14.47 7.17 -2.31
C GLU A 37 -15.90 7.12 -2.84
N TYR A 38 -16.64 6.09 -2.43
CA TYR A 38 -18.07 5.98 -2.67
C TYR A 38 -18.79 5.56 -1.40
N SER A 39 -19.91 6.21 -1.10
CA SER A 39 -20.73 5.96 0.07
C SER A 39 -22.20 6.16 -0.26
N GLU A 40 -23.01 5.13 -0.03
CA GLU A 40 -24.47 5.23 -0.21
C GLU A 40 -25.11 6.29 0.70
N THR A 41 -24.50 6.59 1.83
CA THR A 41 -24.99 7.59 2.79
C THR A 41 -24.38 8.97 2.60
N GLY A 42 -23.40 9.13 1.69
CA GLY A 42 -22.66 10.38 1.49
C GLY A 42 -21.71 10.74 2.65
N GLU A 43 -21.45 9.81 3.56
CA GLU A 43 -20.49 10.01 4.65
C GLU A 43 -19.13 9.44 4.23
N PHE A 44 -18.09 10.24 4.35
CA PHE A 44 -16.73 9.91 3.96
C PHE A 44 -15.79 9.92 5.17
N GLU A 45 -14.68 9.17 5.08
CA GLU A 45 -13.76 9.01 6.20
C GLU A 45 -12.55 9.93 6.06
N ASP A 46 -12.41 10.86 7.00
CA ASP A 46 -11.29 11.82 7.03
C ASP A 46 -10.23 11.46 8.07
N ARG A 47 -10.51 10.49 8.94
CA ARG A 47 -9.53 10.05 9.93
C ARG A 47 -8.43 9.21 9.28
N PRO A 48 -7.21 9.24 9.81
CA PRO A 48 -6.14 8.36 9.37
C PRO A 48 -6.51 6.88 9.54
N THR A 49 -5.91 6.03 8.72
CA THR A 49 -6.07 4.57 8.80
C THR A 49 -4.73 3.90 9.07
N GLN A 50 -4.73 2.60 9.28
CA GLN A 50 -3.48 1.84 9.44
C GLN A 50 -2.56 1.95 8.23
N ILE A 51 -3.10 2.17 7.03
CA ILE A 51 -2.31 2.32 5.80
C ILE A 51 -2.03 3.80 5.52
N VAL A 52 -3.00 4.68 5.76
CA VAL A 52 -2.94 6.08 5.33
C VAL A 52 -2.92 7.03 6.52
N TRP A 53 -1.76 7.61 6.79
CA TRP A 53 -1.51 8.51 7.94
C TRP A 53 -1.63 9.98 7.57
N ASN A 54 -1.32 10.34 6.34
CA ASN A 54 -1.26 11.73 5.90
C ASN A 54 -1.90 11.91 4.53
N ARG A 55 -2.86 12.84 4.44
CA ARG A 55 -3.51 13.24 3.18
C ARG A 55 -3.30 14.71 2.83
N ASP A 56 -2.48 15.43 3.60
CA ASP A 56 -2.14 16.82 3.33
C ASP A 56 -1.01 16.91 2.29
N PHE A 57 -1.39 16.82 1.03
CA PHE A 57 -0.52 17.01 -0.11
C PHE A 57 -0.72 18.42 -0.70
N GLU A 58 0.33 18.96 -1.31
CA GLU A 58 0.20 20.17 -2.11
C GLU A 58 -0.71 19.90 -3.30
N THR A 59 -1.75 20.73 -3.46
CA THR A 59 -2.73 20.55 -4.52
C THR A 59 -2.08 20.68 -5.90
N PRO A 60 -2.11 19.64 -6.74
CA PRO A 60 -1.54 19.70 -8.07
C PRO A 60 -2.45 20.50 -9.01
N LYS A 61 -1.94 20.84 -10.18
CA LYS A 61 -2.77 21.41 -11.25
C LYS A 61 -3.65 20.31 -11.84
N PHE A 62 -4.96 20.53 -11.85
CA PHE A 62 -5.92 19.68 -12.53
C PHE A 62 -7.13 20.47 -12.99
N THR A 63 -7.93 19.91 -13.85
CA THR A 63 -9.19 20.49 -14.33
C THR A 63 -10.35 19.52 -14.08
N VAL A 64 -11.52 20.08 -13.82
CA VAL A 64 -12.74 19.33 -13.59
C VAL A 64 -13.77 19.76 -14.62
N ARG A 65 -14.40 18.79 -15.28
CA ARG A 65 -15.61 18.97 -16.07
C ARG A 65 -16.73 18.22 -15.40
N ASP A 66 -17.62 18.96 -14.81
CA ASP A 66 -18.77 18.40 -14.08
C ASP A 66 -20.05 18.66 -14.88
N GLN A 67 -20.56 17.61 -15.54
CA GLN A 67 -21.82 17.60 -16.29
C GLN A 67 -22.86 16.79 -15.54
N GLU A 68 -24.13 16.88 -15.95
CA GLU A 68 -25.22 16.19 -15.28
C GLU A 68 -24.96 14.69 -15.06
N ASN A 69 -24.50 13.99 -16.07
CA ASN A 69 -24.29 12.54 -16.06
C ASN A 69 -22.84 12.11 -16.26
N CYS A 70 -21.89 13.03 -16.15
CA CYS A 70 -20.48 12.72 -16.35
C CYS A 70 -19.61 13.69 -15.58
N LEU A 71 -18.66 13.14 -14.82
CA LEU A 71 -17.58 13.87 -14.18
C LEU A 71 -16.27 13.45 -14.83
N GLU A 72 -15.50 14.43 -15.26
CA GLU A 72 -14.13 14.21 -15.73
C GLU A 72 -13.15 14.97 -14.84
N ILE A 73 -12.06 14.32 -14.47
CA ILE A 73 -10.92 14.93 -13.76
C ILE A 73 -9.69 14.70 -14.61
N ASP A 74 -9.03 15.77 -14.98
CA ASP A 74 -7.85 15.73 -15.85
C ASP A 74 -6.65 16.35 -15.17
N THR A 75 -5.58 15.55 -15.03
CA THR A 75 -4.27 15.96 -14.54
C THR A 75 -3.24 15.89 -15.67
N GLU A 76 -1.99 16.21 -15.39
CA GLU A 76 -0.90 15.98 -16.33
C GLU A 76 -0.74 14.50 -16.72
N TYR A 77 -0.99 13.55 -15.78
CA TYR A 77 -0.65 12.15 -15.94
C TYR A 77 -1.83 11.21 -16.12
N PHE A 78 -3.04 11.59 -15.73
CA PHE A 78 -4.22 10.76 -15.90
C PHE A 78 -5.46 11.57 -16.27
N HIS A 79 -6.42 10.88 -16.86
CA HIS A 79 -7.77 11.37 -17.14
C HIS A 79 -8.80 10.38 -16.59
N LEU A 80 -9.54 10.79 -15.58
CA LEU A 80 -10.64 10.04 -14.98
C LEU A 80 -11.95 10.40 -15.66
N VAL A 81 -12.80 9.38 -15.92
CA VAL A 81 -14.17 9.53 -16.38
C VAL A 81 -15.09 8.70 -15.48
N TYR A 82 -16.16 9.34 -15.00
CA TYR A 82 -17.11 8.77 -14.07
C TYR A 82 -18.53 9.23 -14.36
N ASP A 83 -19.50 8.31 -14.43
CA ASP A 83 -20.90 8.60 -14.79
C ASP A 83 -21.81 8.87 -13.57
N LYS A 84 -21.23 9.11 -12.39
CA LYS A 84 -21.90 9.46 -11.12
C LYS A 84 -22.81 8.38 -10.54
N LYS A 85 -22.61 7.11 -10.94
CA LYS A 85 -23.29 5.95 -10.38
C LYS A 85 -22.38 5.20 -9.42
N GLU A 86 -22.89 4.11 -8.82
CA GLU A 86 -22.08 3.22 -8.01
C GLU A 86 -20.81 2.77 -8.76
N PHE A 87 -19.69 2.76 -8.07
CA PHE A 87 -18.41 2.38 -8.67
C PHE A 87 -18.46 0.97 -9.25
N SER A 88 -18.19 0.86 -10.53
CA SER A 88 -18.12 -0.41 -11.24
C SER A 88 -17.25 -0.27 -12.50
N PRO A 89 -16.89 -1.37 -13.16
CA PRO A 89 -16.11 -1.31 -14.40
C PRO A 89 -16.78 -0.53 -15.54
N ASN A 90 -18.10 -0.41 -15.50
CA ASN A 90 -18.86 0.30 -16.52
C ASN A 90 -19.02 1.79 -16.23
N HIS A 91 -18.78 2.21 -14.98
CA HIS A 91 -19.11 3.53 -14.49
C HIS A 91 -17.89 4.40 -14.15
N LEU A 92 -16.74 3.77 -13.88
CA LEU A 92 -15.51 4.48 -13.49
C LEU A 92 -14.29 3.88 -14.19
N TYR A 93 -13.58 4.73 -14.94
CA TYR A 93 -12.29 4.36 -15.50
C TYR A 93 -11.30 5.52 -15.46
N ILE A 94 -10.01 5.18 -15.56
CA ILE A 94 -8.90 6.13 -15.59
C ILE A 94 -7.97 5.76 -16.74
N ASP A 95 -7.70 6.72 -17.62
CA ASP A 95 -6.67 6.64 -18.64
C ASP A 95 -5.36 7.25 -18.14
N VAL A 96 -4.28 6.47 -18.14
CA VAL A 96 -2.93 6.94 -17.82
C VAL A 96 -2.30 7.48 -19.08
N LYS A 97 -1.94 8.77 -19.11
CA LYS A 97 -1.51 9.49 -20.33
C LYS A 97 -0.16 9.06 -20.87
N TYR A 98 0.74 8.61 -20.00
CA TYR A 98 2.09 8.17 -20.36
C TYR A 98 2.27 6.67 -20.17
N ALA A 99 1.18 5.90 -20.37
CA ALA A 99 1.26 4.45 -20.37
C ALA A 99 2.11 3.97 -21.56
N PHE A 100 2.83 2.88 -21.35
CA PHE A 100 3.83 2.37 -22.28
C PHE A 100 3.26 1.89 -23.63
N THR A 101 1.94 1.64 -23.68
CA THR A 101 1.22 1.27 -24.90
C THR A 101 -0.14 1.96 -24.94
N ASN A 102 -0.59 2.35 -26.12
CA ASN A 102 -1.94 2.90 -26.33
C ASN A 102 -3.06 1.92 -25.98
N TYR A 103 -2.77 0.64 -25.80
CA TYR A 103 -3.73 -0.42 -25.51
C TYR A 103 -3.83 -0.78 -24.04
N GLY A 104 -2.86 -0.41 -23.21
CA GLY A 104 -2.76 -0.80 -21.80
C GLY A 104 -2.97 0.33 -20.80
N GLY A 105 -3.25 1.55 -21.26
CA GLY A 105 -3.30 2.75 -20.41
C GLY A 105 -4.57 2.89 -19.58
N ARG A 106 -5.64 2.14 -19.86
CA ARG A 106 -6.91 2.29 -19.19
C ARG A 106 -7.07 1.32 -18.02
N TRP A 107 -7.41 1.86 -16.89
CA TRP A 107 -7.81 1.11 -15.71
C TRP A 107 -9.33 1.25 -15.50
N TYR A 108 -9.99 0.15 -15.15
CA TYR A 108 -11.40 0.13 -14.80
C TYR A 108 -11.56 -0.28 -13.35
N TYR A 109 -12.37 0.43 -12.59
CA TYR A 109 -12.67 0.08 -11.21
C TYR A 109 -13.29 -1.33 -11.12
N GLY A 110 -12.73 -2.18 -10.24
CA GLY A 110 -13.27 -3.50 -9.96
C GLY A 110 -13.21 -4.51 -11.11
N ARG A 111 -12.56 -4.18 -12.22
CA ARG A 111 -12.41 -5.12 -13.33
C ARG A 111 -11.30 -6.12 -13.01
N THR A 112 -11.68 -7.39 -12.92
CA THR A 112 -10.77 -8.52 -12.89
C THR A 112 -10.78 -9.15 -14.28
N ASP A 113 -9.84 -8.75 -15.13
CA ASP A 113 -9.71 -9.37 -16.44
C ASP A 113 -9.15 -10.80 -16.31
N TYR A 114 -9.77 -11.75 -17.00
CA TYR A 114 -9.17 -13.04 -17.28
C TYR A 114 -7.90 -12.80 -18.11
N GLY A 115 -6.76 -13.15 -17.55
CA GLY A 115 -5.48 -12.73 -18.13
C GLY A 115 -5.22 -11.24 -17.86
N ASP A 116 -5.63 -10.74 -16.68
CA ASP A 116 -5.38 -9.37 -16.26
C ASP A 116 -3.88 -9.05 -16.39
N PRO A 117 -3.51 -8.25 -17.40
CA PRO A 117 -2.10 -7.88 -17.56
C PRO A 117 -1.53 -7.20 -16.31
N ALA A 118 -2.37 -6.58 -15.48
CA ALA A 118 -1.94 -5.96 -14.25
C ALA A 118 -1.44 -7.00 -13.23
N ARG A 119 -2.03 -8.19 -13.18
CA ARG A 119 -1.50 -9.28 -12.34
C ARG A 119 -0.17 -9.83 -12.85
N GLU A 120 -0.02 -9.91 -14.16
CA GLU A 120 1.22 -10.38 -14.79
C GLU A 120 2.34 -9.33 -14.76
N HIS A 121 1.98 -8.05 -14.67
CA HIS A 121 2.91 -6.93 -14.74
C HIS A 121 3.22 -6.29 -13.39
N ASN A 122 2.49 -6.65 -12.34
CA ASN A 122 2.73 -6.15 -10.99
C ASN A 122 4.03 -6.71 -10.42
N LEU A 123 4.88 -5.84 -9.90
CA LEU A 123 6.19 -6.19 -9.33
C LEU A 123 6.10 -6.87 -7.97
N LYS A 124 4.87 -7.09 -7.49
CA LYS A 124 4.54 -7.78 -6.24
C LYS A 124 5.00 -7.05 -4.97
N GLY A 125 4.49 -7.52 -3.85
CA GLY A 125 4.86 -7.08 -2.52
C GLY A 125 6.01 -7.91 -1.94
N THR A 126 5.97 -8.08 -0.63
CA THR A 126 6.96 -8.86 0.11
C THR A 126 6.27 -9.87 1.03
N ALA A 127 6.96 -10.97 1.33
CA ALA A 127 6.50 -11.88 2.37
C ALA A 127 6.69 -11.25 3.75
N ARG A 128 5.68 -11.38 4.62
CA ARG A 128 5.77 -10.88 6.01
C ARG A 128 6.71 -11.70 6.87
N THR A 129 6.79 -12.99 6.61
CA THR A 129 7.58 -13.94 7.36
C THR A 129 8.09 -15.04 6.45
N LEU A 130 9.26 -15.55 6.78
CA LEU A 130 9.83 -16.75 6.18
C LEU A 130 9.53 -18.01 6.99
N ASP A 131 8.73 -17.92 8.04
CA ASP A 131 8.25 -19.06 8.81
C ASP A 131 7.46 -20.00 7.88
N ARG A 132 7.80 -21.21 7.75
CA ARG A 132 7.30 -22.20 6.80
C ARG A 132 7.95 -22.18 5.40
N CYS A 133 8.99 -21.35 5.23
CA CYS A 133 9.76 -21.32 4.01
C CYS A 133 11.19 -21.74 4.32
N ASP A 134 11.55 -22.95 3.92
CA ASP A 134 12.91 -23.44 4.04
C ASP A 134 13.52 -23.52 2.63
N GLY A 135 14.75 -23.10 2.50
CA GLY A 135 15.48 -23.16 1.26
C GLY A 135 15.80 -21.79 0.65
N GLU A 136 16.28 -21.82 -0.58
CA GLU A 136 16.62 -20.60 -1.31
C GLU A 136 15.38 -19.99 -1.97
N TRP A 137 15.30 -18.68 -1.85
CA TRP A 137 14.26 -17.91 -2.52
C TRP A 137 14.79 -17.45 -3.88
N TYR A 138 14.01 -17.66 -4.93
CA TYR A 138 14.33 -17.12 -6.23
C TYR A 138 13.09 -16.52 -6.89
N VAL A 139 13.34 -15.55 -7.73
CA VAL A 139 12.33 -14.96 -8.60
C VAL A 139 12.45 -15.68 -9.94
N GLY A 140 11.39 -16.34 -10.36
CA GLY A 140 11.38 -17.08 -11.63
C GLY A 140 11.59 -16.16 -12.83
N SER A 141 12.03 -16.73 -13.94
CA SER A 141 12.29 -16.03 -15.21
C SER A 141 11.02 -15.80 -16.04
N GLY A 142 9.98 -15.35 -15.43
CA GLY A 142 8.71 -15.01 -16.05
C GLY A 142 8.11 -13.78 -15.41
N PRO A 143 6.85 -13.46 -15.69
CA PRO A 143 6.14 -12.52 -14.89
C PRO A 143 6.32 -12.88 -13.43
N LEU A 144 6.68 -11.91 -12.59
CA LEU A 144 7.05 -12.13 -11.19
C LEU A 144 5.81 -12.48 -10.36
N GLU A 145 5.24 -13.64 -10.61
CA GLU A 145 4.01 -14.03 -9.92
C GLU A 145 4.27 -14.53 -8.51
N ARG A 146 5.37 -15.23 -8.30
CA ARG A 146 5.65 -15.93 -7.05
C ARG A 146 7.13 -16.02 -6.76
N MET A 147 7.49 -15.91 -5.49
CA MET A 147 8.73 -16.46 -4.99
C MET A 147 8.53 -17.93 -4.65
N ARG A 148 9.48 -18.76 -5.04
CA ARG A 148 9.50 -20.17 -4.67
C ARG A 148 10.69 -20.47 -3.80
N THR A 149 10.51 -21.35 -2.83
CA THR A 149 11.63 -21.94 -2.13
C THR A 149 12.25 -23.04 -2.98
N THR A 150 13.55 -23.01 -3.18
CA THR A 150 14.28 -24.05 -3.87
C THR A 150 14.96 -24.98 -2.88
N GLY A 151 14.68 -26.25 -2.96
CA GLY A 151 15.51 -27.31 -2.38
C GLY A 151 15.38 -27.58 -0.90
N GLY A 152 14.41 -27.01 -0.23
CA GLY A 152 14.12 -27.38 1.17
C GLY A 152 13.54 -28.79 1.25
N LYS A 153 14.31 -29.78 1.67
CA LYS A 153 13.79 -31.07 2.12
C LYS A 153 13.15 -30.89 3.50
N THR A 154 12.02 -30.25 3.56
CA THR A 154 11.27 -30.15 4.80
C THR A 154 9.99 -30.94 4.66
N ASN A 155 9.48 -31.45 5.76
CA ASN A 155 8.14 -32.02 5.86
C ASN A 155 7.04 -30.95 5.71
N ARG A 156 7.37 -29.82 5.13
CA ARG A 156 6.47 -28.72 4.83
C ARG A 156 6.10 -28.81 3.37
N GLU A 157 4.87 -28.53 3.08
CA GLU A 157 4.43 -28.30 1.75
C GLU A 157 5.36 -27.22 1.17
N ASP A 158 6.13 -27.55 0.14
CA ASP A 158 6.92 -26.58 -0.59
C ASP A 158 5.95 -25.57 -1.16
N GLY A 159 5.67 -24.56 -0.37
CA GLY A 159 4.67 -23.58 -0.68
C GLY A 159 5.25 -22.50 -1.56
N ASP A 160 4.62 -22.28 -2.68
CA ASP A 160 4.67 -20.98 -3.31
C ASP A 160 4.17 -19.94 -2.31
N VAL A 161 4.92 -18.88 -2.07
CA VAL A 161 4.47 -17.77 -1.25
C VAL A 161 3.89 -16.71 -2.15
N ASP A 162 2.62 -16.40 -1.94
CA ASP A 162 1.99 -15.27 -2.61
C ASP A 162 2.50 -13.98 -1.97
N LEU A 163 3.24 -13.20 -2.74
CA LEU A 163 3.74 -11.89 -2.31
C LEU A 163 2.66 -10.81 -2.32
N GLY A 164 1.47 -11.13 -2.82
CA GLY A 164 0.39 -10.17 -3.00
C GLY A 164 0.72 -9.09 -4.05
N MET A 165 -0.18 -8.12 -4.15
CA MET A 165 0.01 -6.97 -5.03
C MET A 165 0.97 -5.96 -4.39
N GLY A 166 1.94 -5.48 -5.17
CA GLY A 166 2.84 -4.41 -4.79
C GLY A 166 2.38 -3.06 -5.34
N LEU A 167 3.06 -2.00 -4.94
CA LEU A 167 2.78 -0.62 -5.35
C LEU A 167 3.24 -0.27 -6.76
N CYS A 168 4.06 -1.10 -7.37
CA CYS A 168 4.66 -0.85 -8.66
C CYS A 168 4.20 -1.90 -9.67
N ASP A 169 3.95 -1.45 -10.89
CA ASP A 169 3.45 -2.27 -11.99
C ASP A 169 4.08 -1.82 -13.31
N THR A 170 4.49 -2.76 -14.15
CA THR A 170 5.11 -2.44 -15.45
C THR A 170 4.11 -1.87 -16.45
N SER A 171 2.80 -2.01 -16.21
CA SER A 171 1.76 -1.31 -16.98
C SER A 171 1.64 0.17 -16.64
N GLY A 172 2.34 0.61 -15.59
CA GLY A 172 2.41 2.02 -15.18
C GLY A 172 1.25 2.48 -14.30
N ARG A 173 0.41 1.56 -13.83
CA ARG A 173 -0.73 1.86 -12.98
C ARG A 173 -0.95 0.77 -11.94
N THR A 174 -1.38 1.17 -10.76
CA THR A 174 -1.78 0.26 -9.70
C THR A 174 -2.81 0.92 -8.78
N PHE A 175 -3.33 0.19 -7.86
CA PHE A 175 -4.22 0.71 -6.82
C PHE A 175 -4.08 -0.11 -5.54
N PHE A 176 -4.49 0.46 -4.44
CA PHE A 176 -4.72 -0.28 -3.21
C PHE A 176 -6.06 0.12 -2.59
N ASP A 177 -6.66 -0.80 -1.88
CA ASP A 177 -7.95 -0.66 -1.22
C ASP A 177 -7.75 -0.45 0.28
N ASP A 178 -8.22 0.68 0.78
CA ASP A 178 -8.17 1.08 2.18
C ASP A 178 -9.54 0.95 2.89
N SER A 179 -10.55 0.43 2.18
CA SER A 179 -11.95 0.40 2.65
C SER A 179 -12.15 -0.34 3.96
N GLU A 180 -11.37 -1.40 4.21
CA GLU A 180 -11.48 -2.24 5.39
C GLU A 180 -10.40 -1.94 6.45
N SER A 181 -9.51 -0.98 6.20
CA SER A 181 -8.44 -0.61 7.14
C SER A 181 -9.02 0.02 8.41
N LEU A 182 -8.47 -0.34 9.54
CA LEU A 182 -8.87 0.26 10.81
C LEU A 182 -8.42 1.72 10.90
N ILE A 183 -9.19 2.51 11.62
CA ILE A 183 -8.84 3.91 11.91
C ILE A 183 -7.68 3.94 12.89
N MET A 184 -6.69 4.80 12.66
CA MET A 184 -5.51 4.97 13.49
C MET A 184 -5.68 6.20 14.39
N GLU A 185 -5.50 6.03 15.68
CA GLU A 185 -5.48 7.11 16.68
C GLU A 185 -4.05 7.58 16.95
N GLU A 186 -3.88 8.80 17.42
CA GLU A 186 -2.56 9.40 17.68
C GLU A 186 -1.71 8.64 18.72
N ASP A 187 -2.35 7.91 19.61
CA ASP A 187 -1.69 7.07 20.62
C ASP A 187 -1.33 5.68 20.11
N GLY A 188 -1.60 5.40 18.82
CA GLY A 188 -1.32 4.11 18.16
C GLY A 188 -2.42 3.06 18.34
N TRP A 189 -3.52 3.37 19.04
CA TRP A 189 -4.69 2.50 19.07
C TRP A 189 -5.43 2.53 17.74
N VAL A 190 -6.16 1.47 17.48
CA VAL A 190 -6.96 1.32 16.27
C VAL A 190 -8.43 1.15 16.61
N MET A 191 -9.30 1.70 15.77
CA MET A 191 -10.74 1.63 15.91
C MET A 191 -11.38 1.04 14.64
N PRO A 192 -12.53 0.38 14.77
CA PRO A 192 -13.27 -0.07 13.60
C PRO A 192 -13.68 1.10 12.70
N ARG A 193 -13.55 0.89 11.40
CA ARG A 193 -14.10 1.80 10.38
C ARG A 193 -15.59 1.52 10.16
N LYS A 194 -16.34 2.54 9.75
CA LYS A 194 -17.72 2.37 9.31
C LYS A 194 -17.74 1.52 8.03
N LYS A 195 -18.55 0.45 8.03
CA LYS A 195 -18.69 -0.43 6.88
C LYS A 195 -19.51 0.17 5.76
N GLY A 196 -19.31 -0.31 4.54
CA GLY A 196 -20.12 0.06 3.37
C GLY A 196 -19.62 1.31 2.66
N CYS A 197 -18.43 1.81 2.96
CA CYS A 197 -17.78 2.86 2.20
C CYS A 197 -16.61 2.29 1.41
N VAL A 198 -16.52 2.62 0.14
CA VAL A 198 -15.34 2.35 -0.70
C VAL A 198 -14.32 3.46 -0.47
N ASP A 199 -13.04 3.10 -0.35
CA ASP A 199 -11.92 4.03 -0.24
C ASP A 199 -10.69 3.43 -0.91
N VAL A 200 -10.46 3.81 -2.15
CA VAL A 200 -9.42 3.23 -3.01
C VAL A 200 -8.47 4.32 -3.48
N TYR A 201 -7.20 4.00 -3.48
CA TYR A 201 -6.12 4.88 -3.96
C TYR A 201 -5.58 4.35 -5.28
N PHE A 202 -5.68 5.16 -6.32
CA PHE A 202 -5.11 4.89 -7.63
C PHE A 202 -3.74 5.57 -7.76
N LEU A 203 -2.78 4.86 -8.33
CA LEU A 203 -1.42 5.30 -8.58
C LEU A 203 -1.10 5.14 -10.08
N GLY A 204 -0.94 6.26 -10.79
CA GLY A 204 -0.63 6.30 -12.21
C GLY A 204 0.78 6.88 -12.49
N TYR A 205 1.81 6.24 -11.95
CA TYR A 205 3.19 6.74 -12.00
C TYR A 205 3.98 6.29 -13.23
N GLY A 206 3.36 5.54 -14.14
CA GLY A 206 4.12 5.00 -15.27
C GLY A 206 5.24 4.08 -14.77
N ARG A 207 6.47 4.35 -15.22
CA ARG A 207 7.67 3.62 -14.76
C ARG A 207 8.48 4.38 -13.70
N ASP A 208 7.96 5.46 -13.18
CA ASP A 208 8.61 6.20 -12.11
C ASP A 208 8.31 5.57 -10.75
N TYR A 209 8.87 4.38 -10.55
CA TYR A 209 8.68 3.59 -9.34
C TYR A 209 9.19 4.27 -8.09
N PHE A 210 10.25 5.06 -8.20
CA PHE A 210 10.80 5.78 -7.05
C PHE A 210 9.84 6.87 -6.56
N HIS A 211 9.21 7.62 -7.47
CA HIS A 211 8.18 8.58 -7.08
C HIS A 211 6.93 7.91 -6.51
N ALA A 212 6.50 6.77 -7.06
CA ALA A 212 5.38 6.01 -6.52
C ALA A 212 5.65 5.60 -5.07
N ILE A 213 6.83 5.05 -4.78
CA ILE A 213 7.24 4.64 -3.43
C ILE A 213 7.40 5.87 -2.52
N HIS A 214 8.02 6.94 -2.99
CA HIS A 214 8.19 8.17 -2.23
C HIS A 214 6.84 8.77 -1.80
N ASP A 215 5.90 8.92 -2.73
CA ASP A 215 4.59 9.49 -2.42
C ASP A 215 3.75 8.54 -1.57
N PHE A 216 3.89 7.23 -1.73
CA PHE A 216 3.28 6.27 -0.82
C PHE A 216 3.81 6.43 0.61
N TYR A 217 5.11 6.63 0.82
CA TYR A 217 5.65 6.88 2.16
C TYR A 217 5.23 8.24 2.75
N ARG A 218 4.99 9.25 1.91
CA ARG A 218 4.35 10.48 2.37
C ARG A 218 2.92 10.26 2.82
N LEU A 219 2.20 9.36 2.15
CA LEU A 219 0.82 8.99 2.46
C LEU A 219 0.75 8.08 3.71
N SER A 220 1.56 7.03 3.77
CA SER A 220 1.53 5.99 4.80
C SER A 220 2.35 6.30 6.05
N GLY A 221 3.08 7.40 6.04
CA GLY A 221 4.04 7.76 7.09
C GLY A 221 5.46 7.29 6.78
N ALA A 222 6.41 7.95 7.39
CA ALA A 222 7.82 7.63 7.21
C ALA A 222 8.15 6.24 7.79
N VAL A 223 9.02 5.51 7.10
CA VAL A 223 9.58 4.26 7.65
C VAL A 223 10.35 4.58 8.93
N PRO A 224 10.03 3.95 10.07
CA PRO A 224 10.75 4.21 11.30
C PRO A 224 12.21 3.74 11.18
N MET A 225 13.12 4.56 11.68
CA MET A 225 14.51 4.15 11.78
C MET A 225 14.63 3.06 12.84
N LEU A 226 15.09 1.88 12.44
CA LEU A 226 15.28 0.77 13.36
C LEU A 226 16.44 1.07 14.31
N PRO A 227 16.33 0.70 15.60
CA PRO A 227 17.46 0.73 16.53
C PRO A 227 18.61 -0.13 15.99
N LYS A 228 19.86 0.32 16.18
CA LYS A 228 21.04 -0.36 15.64
C LYS A 228 21.13 -1.83 16.05
N TYR A 229 20.70 -2.19 17.26
CA TYR A 229 20.73 -3.57 17.75
C TYR A 229 19.85 -4.53 16.93
N VAL A 230 18.79 -4.04 16.29
CA VAL A 230 17.91 -4.86 15.42
C VAL A 230 18.67 -5.40 14.21
N LEU A 231 19.70 -4.68 13.76
CA LEU A 231 20.58 -5.07 12.66
C LEU A 231 21.78 -5.91 13.11
N GLY A 232 21.89 -6.16 14.41
CA GLY A 232 22.95 -6.97 15.00
C GLY A 232 22.70 -8.48 14.88
N ASN A 233 23.54 -9.23 15.50
CA ASN A 233 23.43 -10.68 15.56
C ASN A 233 22.30 -11.10 16.53
N TRP A 234 21.35 -11.86 16.03
CA TRP A 234 20.26 -12.41 16.83
C TRP A 234 20.62 -13.82 17.27
N TRP A 235 20.92 -13.98 18.55
CA TRP A 235 21.19 -15.29 19.13
C TRP A 235 19.89 -15.91 19.64
N SER A 236 19.62 -17.15 19.24
CA SER A 236 18.48 -17.92 19.70
C SER A 236 18.88 -19.36 19.97
N ARG A 237 18.45 -19.92 21.09
CA ARG A 237 18.66 -21.31 21.46
C ARG A 237 17.47 -21.85 22.24
N TYR A 238 16.93 -22.97 21.80
CA TYR A 238 15.96 -23.69 22.58
C TYR A 238 16.66 -24.48 23.70
N TRP A 239 16.66 -23.93 24.93
CA TRP A 239 17.31 -24.49 26.10
C TRP A 239 16.61 -24.07 27.38
N LYS A 240 16.68 -24.93 28.44
CA LYS A 240 16.14 -24.57 29.74
C LYS A 240 17.13 -23.71 30.48
N TYR A 241 16.91 -22.40 30.49
CA TYR A 241 17.69 -21.46 31.31
C TYR A 241 16.95 -21.14 32.60
N THR A 242 17.67 -21.00 33.71
CA THR A 242 17.23 -20.19 34.84
C THR A 242 17.68 -18.75 34.61
N GLU A 243 17.21 -17.80 35.42
CA GLU A 243 17.69 -16.41 35.33
C GLU A 243 19.20 -16.33 35.51
N GLU A 244 19.77 -17.07 36.49
CA GLU A 244 21.19 -17.10 36.78
C GLU A 244 21.98 -17.62 35.59
N THR A 245 21.66 -18.78 35.08
CA THR A 245 22.38 -19.40 33.97
C THR A 245 22.26 -18.61 32.67
N TYR A 246 21.15 -17.89 32.48
CA TYR A 246 21.03 -17.00 31.32
C TYR A 246 21.90 -15.75 31.47
N ARG A 247 21.96 -15.18 32.68
CA ARG A 247 22.81 -14.04 32.98
C ARG A 247 24.31 -14.39 32.82
N GLU A 248 24.72 -15.54 33.34
CA GLU A 248 26.10 -16.07 33.16
C GLU A 248 26.48 -16.23 31.70
N LEU A 249 25.53 -16.67 30.87
CA LEU A 249 25.75 -16.79 29.44
C LEU A 249 25.96 -15.43 28.76
N LEU A 250 25.16 -14.41 29.11
CA LEU A 250 25.32 -13.05 28.57
C LEU A 250 26.68 -12.44 29.00
N GLU A 251 27.07 -12.60 30.27
CA GLU A 251 28.38 -12.17 30.78
C GLU A 251 29.53 -12.89 30.07
N ARG A 252 29.32 -14.14 29.72
CA ARG A 252 30.30 -14.90 28.93
C ARG A 252 30.41 -14.35 27.51
N PHE A 253 29.29 -14.02 26.84
CA PHE A 253 29.32 -13.41 25.52
C PHE A 253 30.07 -12.07 25.52
N GLU A 254 29.87 -11.26 26.56
CA GLU A 254 30.59 -10.01 26.74
C GLU A 254 32.10 -10.24 26.93
N ARG A 255 32.49 -11.15 27.82
CA ARG A 255 33.89 -11.51 28.10
C ARG A 255 34.61 -12.09 26.88
N GLU A 256 33.92 -12.89 26.08
CA GLU A 256 34.44 -13.53 24.88
C GLU A 256 34.32 -12.63 23.63
N HIS A 257 33.82 -11.38 23.81
CA HIS A 257 33.59 -10.40 22.73
C HIS A 257 32.71 -10.91 21.61
N VAL A 258 31.69 -11.71 21.92
CA VAL A 258 30.68 -12.15 20.96
C VAL A 258 29.65 -11.03 20.76
N PRO A 259 29.59 -10.39 19.59
CA PRO A 259 28.64 -9.30 19.34
C PRO A 259 27.22 -9.84 19.12
N PHE A 260 26.26 -9.25 19.80
CA PHE A 260 24.83 -9.53 19.60
C PHE A 260 23.96 -8.33 19.96
#